data_3d5a9a9f583395c4c200321ebbad80f3
#
_entry.id   3d5a9a9f583395c4c200321ebbad80f3
#
_cell.length_a   1.000
_cell.length_b   1.000
_cell.length_c   1.000
_cell.angle_alpha   90.00
_cell.angle_beta   90.00
_cell.angle_gamma   90.00
#
_symmetry.space_group_name_H-M   'P 1'
#
loop_
_entity.id
_entity.type
_entity.pdbx_description
1 polymer ?
#
loop_
_entity_poly.entity_id
_entity_poly.type
_entity_poly.pdbx_seq_one_letter_code
_entity_poly.pdbx_strand_id
1 'polypeptide(L)'
;IVIGAGIAGLAAARTLADRGHDAVVLEARDRIGGRIWTSRWSDAAIDLGASWIHGVDGNPIAELARTVGVRTVATTYENSSDYGTDGRPLDRVATAALKRWQHVVATAVSDAQDEAEDDDPDTSLRSVAERAVNWAALPPPDRALVASVLNEYEQEYAGSATELSSRYFDDDNE
;
A
#
# COMPACT_ATOMS: atom_id res chain seq x y z
N ILE A 1 5.21 19.02 -27.98
CA ILE A 1 4.75 19.49 -26.66
C ILE A 1 4.34 18.26 -25.86
N VAL A 2 4.81 18.19 -24.62
CA VAL A 2 4.43 17.18 -23.61
C VAL A 2 3.65 17.90 -22.52
N ILE A 3 2.49 17.36 -22.15
CA ILE A 3 1.64 17.95 -21.12
C ILE A 3 1.82 17.15 -19.82
N GLY A 4 2.25 17.87 -18.78
CA GLY A 4 2.54 17.33 -17.44
C GLY A 4 4.00 16.92 -17.26
N ALA A 5 4.61 17.39 -16.18
CA ALA A 5 5.99 17.06 -15.77
C ALA A 5 6.04 16.01 -14.66
N GLY A 6 5.12 15.03 -14.67
CA GLY A 6 5.24 13.80 -13.91
C GLY A 6 6.24 12.85 -14.56
N ILE A 7 6.50 11.68 -13.94
CA ILE A 7 7.51 10.73 -14.41
C ILE A 7 7.28 10.32 -15.88
N ALA A 8 6.04 10.06 -16.28
CA ALA A 8 5.72 9.67 -17.66
C ALA A 8 6.01 10.80 -18.67
N GLY A 9 5.61 12.04 -18.34
CA GLY A 9 5.88 13.19 -19.21
C GLY A 9 7.37 13.51 -19.33
N LEU A 10 8.10 13.42 -18.23
CA LEU A 10 9.56 13.62 -18.24
C LEU A 10 10.28 12.52 -19.01
N ALA A 11 9.86 11.26 -18.87
CA ALA A 11 10.39 10.14 -19.65
C ALA A 11 10.13 10.31 -21.16
N ALA A 12 8.92 10.73 -21.54
CA ALA A 12 8.57 11.02 -22.92
C ALA A 12 9.40 12.17 -23.49
N ALA A 13 9.52 13.28 -22.75
CA ALA A 13 10.32 14.42 -23.16
C ALA A 13 11.80 14.06 -23.33
N ARG A 14 12.34 13.27 -22.41
CA ARG A 14 13.71 12.75 -22.49
C ARG A 14 13.91 11.88 -23.73
N THR A 15 13.00 10.93 -23.96
CA THR A 15 13.06 10.06 -25.13
C THR A 15 13.01 10.84 -26.45
N LEU A 16 12.19 11.90 -26.51
CA LEU A 16 12.14 12.77 -27.68
C LEU A 16 13.46 13.53 -27.88
N ALA A 17 14.00 14.10 -26.82
CA ALA A 17 15.26 14.83 -26.86
C ALA A 17 16.43 13.92 -27.28
N ASP A 18 16.50 12.70 -26.76
CA ASP A 18 17.53 11.70 -27.12
C ASP A 18 17.44 11.28 -28.60
N ARG A 19 16.28 11.47 -29.23
CA ARG A 19 16.06 11.25 -30.67
C ARG A 19 16.22 12.50 -31.52
N GLY A 20 16.71 13.60 -30.95
CA GLY A 20 16.98 14.85 -31.64
C GLY A 20 15.76 15.73 -31.90
N HIS A 21 14.66 15.52 -31.18
CA HIS A 21 13.49 16.39 -31.26
C HIS A 21 13.51 17.48 -30.19
N ASP A 22 13.12 18.68 -30.56
CA ASP A 22 12.86 19.74 -29.58
C ASP A 22 11.55 19.45 -28.81
N ALA A 23 11.68 19.21 -27.51
CA ALA A 23 10.55 18.91 -26.64
C ALA A 23 10.31 20.05 -25.65
N VAL A 24 9.07 20.51 -25.56
CA VAL A 24 8.62 21.47 -24.54
C VAL A 24 7.64 20.76 -23.62
N VAL A 25 7.91 20.82 -22.32
CA VAL A 25 7.03 20.27 -21.28
C VAL A 25 6.23 21.40 -20.65
N LEU A 26 4.91 21.27 -20.63
CA LEU A 26 3.99 22.18 -19.96
C LEU A 26 3.52 21.55 -18.66
N GLU A 27 3.77 22.20 -17.53
CA GLU A 27 3.35 21.78 -16.20
C GLU A 27 2.44 22.85 -15.58
N ALA A 28 1.33 22.43 -14.99
CA ALA A 28 0.35 23.33 -14.40
C ALA A 28 0.71 23.77 -12.96
N ARG A 29 1.60 23.04 -12.30
CA ARG A 29 2.08 23.34 -10.95
C ARG A 29 3.41 24.08 -11.04
N ASP A 30 3.83 24.64 -9.93
CA ASP A 30 5.15 25.28 -9.75
C ASP A 30 6.30 24.28 -9.48
N ARG A 31 6.03 22.97 -9.62
CA ARG A 31 7.00 21.88 -9.42
C ARG A 31 6.82 20.75 -10.42
N ILE A 32 7.89 20.04 -10.68
CA ILE A 32 7.87 18.79 -11.44
C ILE A 32 7.61 17.59 -10.50
N GLY A 33 7.50 16.38 -11.06
CA GLY A 33 7.39 15.11 -10.36
C GLY A 33 5.95 14.58 -10.24
N GLY A 34 4.93 15.44 -10.30
CA GLY A 34 3.53 15.00 -10.19
C GLY A 34 3.23 14.33 -8.85
N ARG A 35 2.91 13.04 -8.86
CA ARG A 35 2.67 12.21 -7.68
C ARG A 35 3.95 11.74 -6.97
N ILE A 36 5.11 11.93 -7.56
CA ILE A 36 6.41 11.79 -6.90
C ILE A 36 6.76 13.17 -6.35
N TRP A 37 6.80 13.27 -5.04
CA TRP A 37 7.07 14.54 -4.37
C TRP A 37 7.86 14.31 -3.08
N THR A 38 9.10 14.78 -3.08
CA THR A 38 9.96 14.80 -1.90
C THR A 38 9.95 16.20 -1.31
N SER A 39 9.51 16.35 -0.08
CA SER A 39 9.59 17.57 0.70
C SER A 39 10.86 17.56 1.54
N ARG A 40 11.50 18.72 1.66
CA ARG A 40 12.62 18.90 2.56
C ARG A 40 12.16 19.60 3.83
N TRP A 41 12.23 18.90 4.92
CA TRP A 41 11.87 19.43 6.23
C TRP A 41 13.12 19.42 7.13
N SER A 42 13.66 20.61 7.42
CA SER A 42 14.97 20.73 8.07
C SER A 42 16.03 19.96 7.27
N ASP A 43 16.71 19.02 7.88
CA ASP A 43 17.77 18.21 7.26
C ASP A 43 17.26 16.87 6.67
N ALA A 44 15.96 16.59 6.82
CA ALA A 44 15.35 15.36 6.32
C ALA A 44 14.64 15.57 4.97
N ALA A 45 14.84 14.62 4.06
CA ALA A 45 14.03 14.49 2.87
C ALA A 45 12.89 13.51 3.17
N ILE A 46 11.63 13.94 2.97
CA ILE A 46 10.43 13.15 3.23
C ILE A 46 9.66 13.02 1.94
N ASP A 47 9.43 11.80 1.51
CA ASP A 47 8.60 11.51 0.36
C ASP A 47 7.12 11.57 0.77
N LEU A 48 6.39 12.50 0.14
CA LEU A 48 4.96 12.72 0.36
C LEU A 48 4.08 12.02 -0.69
N GLY A 49 4.71 11.27 -1.59
CA GLY A 49 4.04 10.53 -2.65
C GLY A 49 4.62 9.13 -2.77
N ALA A 50 4.88 8.69 -4.01
CA ALA A 50 5.49 7.39 -4.26
C ALA A 50 6.89 7.30 -3.66
N SER A 51 7.05 6.44 -2.65
CA SER A 51 8.26 6.30 -1.83
C SER A 51 8.94 4.94 -2.04
N TRP A 52 8.21 3.95 -2.53
CA TRP A 52 8.70 2.58 -2.73
C TRP A 52 8.78 2.20 -4.19
N ILE A 53 9.75 1.37 -4.49
CA ILE A 53 9.86 0.62 -5.75
C ILE A 53 9.43 -0.81 -5.43
N HIS A 54 8.25 -1.20 -5.89
CA HIS A 54 7.69 -2.53 -5.68
C HIS A 54 8.33 -3.53 -6.63
N GLY A 55 9.10 -4.47 -6.06
CA GLY A 55 9.93 -5.39 -6.84
C GLY A 55 11.10 -4.69 -7.56
N VAL A 56 12.23 -5.34 -7.65
CA VAL A 56 13.43 -4.76 -8.29
C VAL A 56 13.80 -5.47 -9.59
N ASP A 57 13.40 -6.73 -9.74
CA ASP A 57 13.72 -7.54 -10.90
C ASP A 57 12.80 -7.18 -12.08
N GLY A 58 13.40 -6.73 -13.18
CA GLY A 58 12.67 -6.27 -14.37
C GLY A 58 11.96 -4.91 -14.21
N ASN A 59 12.04 -4.26 -13.04
CA ASN A 59 11.38 -2.99 -12.79
C ASN A 59 12.16 -1.81 -13.42
N PRO A 60 11.57 -1.07 -14.37
CA PRO A 60 12.25 0.04 -15.06
C PRO A 60 12.59 1.19 -14.11
N ILE A 61 11.88 1.38 -13.01
CA ILE A 61 12.20 2.41 -12.02
C ILE A 61 13.43 2.02 -11.20
N ALA A 62 13.60 0.74 -10.89
CA ALA A 62 14.80 0.25 -10.24
C ALA A 62 16.03 0.42 -11.14
N GLU A 63 15.87 0.19 -12.45
CA GLU A 63 16.94 0.43 -13.43
C GLU A 63 17.27 1.91 -13.56
N LEU A 64 16.26 2.78 -13.63
CA LEU A 64 16.44 4.21 -13.65
C LEU A 64 17.17 4.71 -12.40
N ALA A 65 16.77 4.26 -11.22
CA ALA A 65 17.41 4.61 -9.95
C ALA A 65 18.91 4.25 -9.96
N ARG A 66 19.26 3.06 -10.46
CA ARG A 66 20.67 2.64 -10.63
C ARG A 66 21.41 3.52 -11.61
N THR A 67 20.78 3.85 -12.75
CA THR A 67 21.40 4.67 -13.80
C THR A 67 21.72 6.08 -13.34
N VAL A 68 20.84 6.68 -12.53
CA VAL A 68 21.03 8.04 -12.00
C VAL A 68 21.74 8.07 -10.65
N GLY A 69 22.14 6.92 -10.12
CA GLY A 69 22.91 6.79 -8.87
C GLY A 69 22.10 7.10 -7.60
N VAL A 70 20.77 6.92 -7.63
CA VAL A 70 19.95 7.04 -6.43
C VAL A 70 20.18 5.83 -5.53
N ARG A 71 20.51 6.09 -4.27
CA ARG A 71 20.63 5.04 -3.26
C ARG A 71 19.25 4.60 -2.79
N THR A 72 18.95 3.33 -2.96
CA THR A 72 17.76 2.68 -2.41
C THR A 72 18.12 1.82 -1.21
N VAL A 73 17.16 1.59 -0.32
CA VAL A 73 17.30 0.72 0.86
C VAL A 73 16.19 -0.32 0.79
N ALA A 74 16.56 -1.59 0.93
CA ALA A 74 15.58 -2.65 1.02
C ALA A 74 14.77 -2.50 2.30
N THR A 75 13.44 -2.54 2.18
CA THR A 75 12.52 -2.58 3.31
C THR A 75 11.95 -3.98 3.45
N THR A 76 11.72 -4.41 4.69
CA THR A 76 11.09 -5.68 5.00
C THR A 76 10.04 -5.48 6.09
N TYR A 77 8.90 -6.10 5.92
CA TYR A 77 7.82 -6.11 6.93
C TYR A 77 8.18 -6.95 8.16
N GLU A 78 9.17 -7.85 8.05
CA GLU A 78 9.62 -8.69 9.16
C GLU A 78 10.27 -7.90 10.30
N ASN A 79 10.80 -6.72 10.01
CA ASN A 79 11.44 -5.82 10.96
C ASN A 79 10.52 -4.65 11.38
N SER A 80 9.21 -4.86 11.34
CA SER A 80 8.24 -3.88 11.82
C SER A 80 8.12 -3.90 13.34
N SER A 81 7.69 -2.78 13.90
CA SER A 81 7.33 -2.67 15.31
C SER A 81 5.91 -2.13 15.41
N ASP A 82 5.04 -2.88 16.07
CA ASP A 82 3.67 -2.48 16.29
C ASP A 82 3.53 -1.71 17.60
N TYR A 83 2.69 -0.68 17.58
CA TYR A 83 2.47 0.21 18.72
C TYR A 83 1.00 0.18 19.13
N GLY A 84 0.78 0.20 20.45
CA GLY A 84 -0.55 0.34 21.00
C GLY A 84 -1.09 1.77 20.87
N THR A 85 -2.35 1.94 21.21
CA THR A 85 -3.02 3.26 21.21
C THR A 85 -2.41 4.26 22.21
N ASP A 86 -1.61 3.78 23.14
CA ASP A 86 -0.85 4.58 24.10
C ASP A 86 0.53 5.03 23.56
N GLY A 87 0.85 4.69 22.30
CA GLY A 87 2.11 5.01 21.65
C GLY A 87 3.30 4.19 22.13
N ARG A 88 3.06 3.10 22.86
CA ARG A 88 4.13 2.19 23.30
C ARG A 88 4.21 0.97 22.40
N PRO A 89 5.41 0.41 22.18
CA PRO A 89 5.53 -0.86 21.47
C PRO A 89 4.67 -1.94 22.15
N LEU A 90 4.03 -2.78 21.32
CA LEU A 90 3.31 -3.93 21.84
C LEU A 90 4.28 -4.88 22.57
N ASP A 91 3.85 -5.40 23.69
CA ASP A 91 4.58 -6.44 24.38
C ASP A 91 4.49 -7.80 23.64
N ARG A 92 5.22 -8.80 24.13
CA ARG A 92 5.26 -10.12 23.47
C ARG A 92 3.89 -10.80 23.41
N VAL A 93 3.03 -10.57 24.41
CA VAL A 93 1.70 -11.18 24.48
C VAL A 93 0.78 -10.53 23.45
N ALA A 94 0.75 -9.22 23.42
CA ALA A 94 -0.03 -8.45 22.45
C ALA A 94 0.46 -8.69 21.01
N THR A 95 1.77 -8.74 20.78
CA THR A 95 2.35 -9.07 19.46
C THR A 95 1.95 -10.48 19.00
N ALA A 96 1.97 -11.47 19.90
CA ALA A 96 1.53 -12.82 19.58
C ALA A 96 0.02 -12.89 19.30
N ALA A 97 -0.77 -12.11 20.03
CA ALA A 97 -2.21 -11.99 19.79
C ALA A 97 -2.49 -11.31 18.44
N LEU A 98 -1.79 -10.25 18.09
CA LEU A 98 -1.90 -9.58 16.78
C LEU A 98 -1.64 -10.56 15.63
N LYS A 99 -0.52 -11.28 15.67
CA LYS A 99 -0.17 -12.29 14.65
C LYS A 99 -1.22 -13.41 14.53
N ARG A 100 -1.80 -13.82 15.65
CA ARG A 100 -2.91 -14.78 15.65
C ARG A 100 -4.14 -14.21 14.93
N TRP A 101 -4.50 -12.96 15.21
CA TRP A 101 -5.66 -12.33 14.58
C TRP A 101 -5.41 -12.04 13.10
N GLN A 102 -4.20 -11.64 12.71
CA GLN A 102 -3.81 -11.52 11.31
C GLN A 102 -4.03 -12.86 10.58
N HIS A 103 -3.56 -13.96 11.15
CA HIS A 103 -3.74 -15.29 10.56
C HIS A 103 -5.22 -15.69 10.47
N VAL A 104 -6.00 -15.50 11.53
CA VAL A 104 -7.45 -15.85 11.53
C VAL A 104 -8.21 -15.05 10.47
N VAL A 105 -7.96 -13.76 10.39
CA VAL A 105 -8.62 -12.90 9.39
C VAL A 105 -8.18 -13.27 7.98
N ALA A 106 -6.88 -13.41 7.73
CA ALA A 106 -6.36 -13.77 6.42
C ALA A 106 -6.91 -15.13 5.93
N THR A 107 -6.95 -16.14 6.82
CA THR A 107 -7.55 -17.45 6.47
C THR A 107 -9.02 -17.31 6.12
N ALA A 108 -9.80 -16.59 6.93
CA ALA A 108 -11.22 -16.44 6.68
C ALA A 108 -11.52 -15.66 5.37
N VAL A 109 -10.66 -14.71 5.02
CA VAL A 109 -10.77 -13.97 3.76
C VAL A 109 -10.43 -14.88 2.59
N SER A 110 -9.34 -15.65 2.69
CA SER A 110 -8.97 -16.64 1.65
C SER A 110 -10.06 -17.70 1.45
N ASP A 111 -10.60 -18.24 2.54
CA ASP A 111 -11.70 -19.22 2.47
C ASP A 111 -12.94 -18.61 1.78
N ALA A 112 -13.25 -17.33 2.07
CA ALA A 112 -14.37 -16.65 1.44
C ALA A 112 -14.16 -16.37 -0.06
N GLN A 113 -12.91 -16.22 -0.50
CA GLN A 113 -12.56 -16.12 -1.92
C GLN A 113 -12.67 -17.48 -2.63
N ASP A 114 -12.15 -18.53 -1.99
CA ASP A 114 -12.07 -19.87 -2.57
C ASP A 114 -13.44 -20.59 -2.62
N GLU A 115 -14.31 -20.36 -1.62
CA GLU A 115 -15.61 -21.04 -1.48
C GLU A 115 -16.75 -20.32 -2.22
N ALA A 116 -16.49 -19.13 -2.75
CA ALA A 116 -17.52 -18.32 -3.38
C ALA A 116 -18.00 -18.90 -4.71
N GLU A 117 -19.30 -19.16 -4.83
CA GLU A 117 -19.95 -19.47 -6.13
C GLU A 117 -20.37 -18.15 -6.81
N ASP A 118 -20.45 -18.16 -8.16
CA ASP A 118 -20.75 -16.94 -8.95
C ASP A 118 -22.07 -16.27 -8.56
N ASP A 119 -23.07 -17.05 -8.13
CA ASP A 119 -24.40 -16.58 -7.76
C ASP A 119 -24.54 -16.16 -6.28
N ASP A 120 -23.52 -16.36 -5.45
CA ASP A 120 -23.57 -15.98 -4.04
C ASP A 120 -23.51 -14.46 -3.86
N PRO A 121 -24.28 -13.88 -2.93
CA PRO A 121 -24.19 -12.46 -2.66
C PRO A 121 -22.80 -12.10 -2.11
N ASP A 122 -22.18 -11.07 -2.70
CA ASP A 122 -20.92 -10.53 -2.21
C ASP A 122 -21.09 -9.96 -0.79
N THR A 123 -20.11 -10.19 0.04
CA THR A 123 -20.07 -9.70 1.42
C THR A 123 -18.85 -8.82 1.64
N SER A 124 -18.91 -7.91 2.61
CA SER A 124 -17.76 -7.06 2.90
C SER A 124 -16.67 -7.85 3.64
N LEU A 125 -15.43 -7.47 3.39
CA LEU A 125 -14.24 -7.98 4.09
C LEU A 125 -14.43 -7.89 5.61
N ARG A 126 -14.98 -6.79 6.11
CA ARG A 126 -15.31 -6.61 7.52
C ARG A 126 -16.28 -7.68 8.04
N SER A 127 -17.33 -7.99 7.28
CA SER A 127 -18.33 -8.98 7.70
C SER A 127 -17.73 -10.37 7.81
N VAL A 128 -16.82 -10.73 6.90
CA VAL A 128 -16.07 -12.02 6.96
C VAL A 128 -15.18 -12.06 8.19
N ALA A 129 -14.38 -11.02 8.40
CA ALA A 129 -13.48 -10.94 9.54
C ALA A 129 -14.23 -10.99 10.89
N GLU A 130 -15.29 -10.19 11.05
CA GLU A 130 -16.08 -10.14 12.28
C GLU A 130 -16.73 -11.47 12.64
N ARG A 131 -17.19 -12.23 11.65
CA ARG A 131 -17.70 -13.59 11.87
C ARG A 131 -16.59 -14.53 12.32
N ALA A 132 -15.45 -14.53 11.65
CA ALA A 132 -14.34 -15.42 11.93
C ALA A 132 -13.79 -15.25 13.36
N VAL A 133 -13.71 -14.02 13.83
CA VAL A 133 -13.19 -13.71 15.18
C VAL A 133 -14.24 -13.74 16.27
N ASN A 134 -15.53 -13.98 15.95
CA ASN A 134 -16.65 -13.80 16.88
C ASN A 134 -16.63 -12.41 17.57
N TRP A 135 -16.65 -11.37 16.75
CA TRP A 135 -16.46 -9.97 17.16
C TRP A 135 -17.26 -9.56 18.39
N ALA A 136 -18.52 -10.01 18.49
CA ALA A 136 -19.40 -9.64 19.58
C ALA A 136 -18.88 -10.13 20.95
N ALA A 137 -18.18 -11.26 20.98
CA ALA A 137 -17.65 -11.87 22.19
C ALA A 137 -16.20 -11.46 22.50
N LEU A 138 -15.53 -10.74 21.58
CA LEU A 138 -14.13 -10.35 21.78
C LEU A 138 -13.98 -9.35 22.94
N PRO A 139 -12.96 -9.53 23.81
CA PRO A 139 -12.55 -8.53 24.77
C PRO A 139 -12.08 -7.23 24.09
N PRO A 140 -12.21 -6.06 24.74
CA PRO A 140 -11.80 -4.79 24.15
C PRO A 140 -10.34 -4.75 23.64
N PRO A 141 -9.34 -5.33 24.32
CA PRO A 141 -7.97 -5.36 23.79
C PRO A 141 -7.85 -6.13 22.46
N ASP A 142 -8.50 -7.29 22.35
CA ASP A 142 -8.49 -8.09 21.13
C ASP A 142 -9.25 -7.40 19.99
N ARG A 143 -10.35 -6.70 20.29
CA ARG A 143 -11.04 -5.87 19.29
C ARG A 143 -10.14 -4.79 18.70
N ALA A 144 -9.31 -4.15 19.52
CA ALA A 144 -8.38 -3.15 19.04
C ALA A 144 -7.33 -3.75 18.08
N LEU A 145 -6.85 -4.97 18.38
CA LEU A 145 -5.91 -5.69 17.50
C LEU A 145 -6.57 -6.10 16.18
N VAL A 146 -7.78 -6.65 16.22
CA VAL A 146 -8.52 -7.00 15.00
C VAL A 146 -8.86 -5.77 14.17
N ALA A 147 -9.22 -4.66 14.81
CA ALA A 147 -9.43 -3.39 14.10
C ALA A 147 -8.15 -2.91 13.42
N SER A 148 -6.98 -3.10 14.04
CA SER A 148 -5.69 -2.80 13.41
C SER A 148 -5.44 -3.68 12.18
N VAL A 149 -5.77 -4.98 12.25
CA VAL A 149 -5.67 -5.88 11.09
C VAL A 149 -6.56 -5.42 9.93
N LEU A 150 -7.82 -5.06 10.22
CA LEU A 150 -8.72 -4.53 9.19
C LEU A 150 -8.20 -3.22 8.59
N ASN A 151 -7.59 -2.37 9.40
CA ASN A 151 -7.01 -1.11 8.96
C ASN A 151 -5.80 -1.31 8.01
N GLU A 152 -5.07 -2.42 8.12
CA GLU A 152 -4.02 -2.79 7.15
C GLU A 152 -4.63 -2.98 5.75
N TYR A 153 -5.73 -3.75 5.64
CA TYR A 153 -6.45 -3.90 4.37
C TYR A 153 -6.99 -2.56 3.84
N GLU A 154 -7.60 -1.74 4.72
CA GLU A 154 -8.12 -0.43 4.31
C GLU A 154 -7.04 0.50 3.75
N GLN A 155 -5.83 0.43 4.29
CA GLN A 155 -4.70 1.22 3.81
C GLN A 155 -4.13 0.67 2.49
N GLU A 156 -4.02 -0.65 2.37
CA GLU A 156 -3.46 -1.29 1.19
C GLU A 156 -4.36 -1.11 -0.02
N TYR A 157 -5.67 -1.31 0.15
CA TYR A 157 -6.65 -1.27 -0.94
C TYR A 157 -7.44 0.06 -1.03
N ALA A 158 -7.07 1.04 -0.24
CA ALA A 158 -7.62 2.41 -0.25
C ALA A 158 -9.16 2.46 -0.17
N GLY A 159 -9.77 1.55 0.58
CA GLY A 159 -11.21 1.44 0.77
C GLY A 159 -11.57 1.10 2.21
N SER A 160 -12.81 1.38 2.63
CA SER A 160 -13.29 0.90 3.92
C SER A 160 -13.53 -0.60 3.91
N ALA A 161 -13.13 -1.32 4.94
CA ALA A 161 -13.38 -2.75 5.07
C ALA A 161 -14.88 -3.11 5.05
N THR A 162 -15.78 -2.15 5.26
CA THR A 162 -17.22 -2.30 5.09
C THR A 162 -17.68 -2.24 3.64
N GLU A 163 -16.86 -1.70 2.75
CA GLU A 163 -17.15 -1.49 1.32
C GLU A 163 -16.28 -2.38 0.42
N LEU A 164 -15.10 -2.78 0.91
CA LEU A 164 -14.24 -3.73 0.21
C LEU A 164 -14.95 -5.07 0.09
N SER A 165 -15.08 -5.58 -1.13
CA SER A 165 -15.57 -6.92 -1.41
C SER A 165 -14.67 -7.94 -0.74
N SER A 166 -15.22 -8.96 -0.08
CA SER A 166 -14.40 -10.06 0.45
C SER A 166 -13.82 -10.96 -0.64
N ARG A 167 -14.36 -10.87 -1.86
CA ARG A 167 -13.97 -11.71 -2.99
C ARG A 167 -12.98 -11.04 -3.93
N TYR A 168 -13.20 -9.74 -4.20
CA TYR A 168 -12.57 -9.04 -5.33
C TYR A 168 -11.70 -7.86 -4.90
N PHE A 169 -11.43 -7.69 -3.59
CA PHE A 169 -10.69 -6.53 -3.09
C PHE A 169 -9.25 -6.46 -3.61
N ASP A 170 -8.66 -7.61 -3.94
CA ASP A 170 -7.30 -7.80 -4.44
C ASP A 170 -7.26 -8.32 -5.89
N ASP A 171 -8.39 -8.28 -6.60
CA ASP A 171 -8.47 -8.70 -7.99
C ASP A 171 -7.82 -7.64 -8.88
N ASP A 172 -6.53 -7.82 -9.13
CA ASP A 172 -5.79 -7.05 -10.13
C ASP A 172 -6.25 -7.52 -11.51
N ASN A 173 -7.23 -6.82 -12.09
CA ASN A 173 -7.64 -7.03 -13.47
C ASN A 173 -6.44 -6.72 -14.40
N GLU A 174 -5.55 -7.69 -14.62
CA GLU A 174 -4.56 -7.71 -15.68
C GLU A 174 -5.15 -8.05 -17.06
#